data_af1e617c02a18161e48953cb24d5fc72
#
_entry.id   af1e617c02a18161e48953cb24d5fc72
#
_cell.length_a   1.000
_cell.length_b   1.000
_cell.length_c   1.000
_cell.angle_alpha   90.00
_cell.angle_beta   90.00
_cell.angle_gamma   90.00
#
_symmetry.space_group_name_H-M   'P 1'
#
loop_
_entity.id
_entity.type
_entity.pdbx_description
1 polymer ?
#
loop_
_entity_poly.entity_id
_entity_poly.type
_entity_poly.pdbx_seq_one_letter_code
_entity_poly.pdbx_strand_id
1 'polypeptide(L)'
;VGVAEGRPIYLRDVATLRDTAAEPADYVLFGRGGNASASEEAAVTLSLAKRPGANAVDVVTAVLAKIDALRGTLIPADIGVSVTRDYGATASEKSDELLLHMGIAVFGVAVLILLFLGWRESIVVLLAIPVTLGLTLLVFYLYGYTLNRITLFALIFSIGILVDDATVT
;
A
#
# COMPACT_ATOMS: atom_id res chain seq x y z
N VAL A 1 2.91 49.90 11.17
CA VAL A 1 1.87 49.83 10.14
C VAL A 1 1.85 51.11 9.33
N GLY A 2 2.13 52.25 9.93
CA GLY A 2 2.19 53.55 9.25
C GLY A 2 2.76 54.63 10.17
N VAL A 3 2.92 55.85 9.62
CA VAL A 3 3.33 57.02 10.40
C VAL A 3 2.24 58.09 10.20
N ALA A 4 1.62 58.56 11.29
CA ALA A 4 0.70 59.65 11.27
C ALA A 4 1.29 60.77 12.13
N GLU A 5 1.29 62.01 11.60
CA GLU A 5 1.84 63.19 12.26
C GLU A 5 3.26 63.00 12.84
N GLY A 6 4.13 62.24 12.14
CA GLY A 6 5.49 61.96 12.56
C GLY A 6 5.63 60.90 13.66
N ARG A 7 4.55 60.23 14.06
CA ARG A 7 4.56 59.19 15.10
C ARG A 7 4.28 57.81 14.45
N PRO A 8 5.05 56.75 14.80
CA PRO A 8 4.78 55.41 14.31
C PRO A 8 3.48 54.87 14.92
N ILE A 9 2.58 54.37 14.09
CA ILE A 9 1.37 53.64 14.53
C ILE A 9 1.70 52.16 14.49
N TYR A 10 1.61 51.49 15.62
CA TYR A 10 1.80 50.05 15.75
C TYR A 10 0.46 49.32 15.52
N LEU A 11 0.52 48.08 15.07
CA LEU A 11 -0.67 47.27 14.86
C LEU A 11 -1.50 47.10 16.14
N ARG A 12 -0.86 46.99 17.30
CA ARG A 12 -1.50 46.92 18.62
C ARG A 12 -2.30 48.17 18.99
N ASP A 13 -2.03 49.32 18.36
CA ASP A 13 -2.72 50.59 18.65
C ASP A 13 -4.07 50.69 17.94
N VAL A 14 -4.25 49.88 16.85
CA VAL A 14 -5.43 49.90 15.98
C VAL A 14 -6.17 48.56 15.93
N ALA A 15 -5.60 47.50 16.49
CA ALA A 15 -6.19 46.15 16.47
C ALA A 15 -5.80 45.34 17.71
N THR A 16 -6.68 44.44 18.13
CA THR A 16 -6.37 43.44 19.15
C THR A 16 -5.69 42.27 18.50
N LEU A 17 -4.44 41.98 18.86
CA LEU A 17 -3.68 40.84 18.39
C LEU A 17 -3.95 39.65 19.30
N ARG A 18 -4.41 38.56 18.73
CA ARG A 18 -4.57 37.29 19.42
C ARG A 18 -3.78 36.23 18.66
N ASP A 19 -2.94 35.49 19.36
CA ASP A 19 -2.30 34.31 18.83
C ASP A 19 -3.25 33.11 19.06
N THR A 20 -4.02 32.78 18.04
CA THR A 20 -4.99 31.68 18.10
C THR A 20 -4.96 30.94 16.79
N ALA A 21 -5.54 29.73 16.78
CA ALA A 21 -5.78 29.00 15.53
C ALA A 21 -6.64 29.87 14.59
N ALA A 22 -6.33 29.81 13.29
CA ALA A 22 -7.16 30.39 12.25
C ALA A 22 -8.56 29.76 12.27
N GLU A 23 -9.56 30.51 11.80
CA GLU A 23 -10.90 29.97 11.64
C GLU A 23 -10.84 28.78 10.67
N PRO A 24 -11.33 27.58 11.05
CA PRO A 24 -11.18 26.38 10.24
C PRO A 24 -11.99 26.53 8.96
N ALA A 25 -11.32 26.35 7.82
CA ALA A 25 -11.96 26.34 6.50
C ALA A 25 -12.56 24.97 6.17
N ASP A 26 -11.94 23.89 6.70
CA ASP A 26 -12.35 22.51 6.50
C ASP A 26 -12.52 21.80 7.84
N TYR A 27 -13.55 20.98 7.95
CA TYR A 27 -13.80 20.16 9.14
C TYR A 27 -13.63 18.68 8.77
N VAL A 28 -12.84 17.96 9.57
CA VAL A 28 -12.71 16.51 9.50
C VAL A 28 -13.32 15.92 10.75
N LEU A 29 -14.30 15.01 10.54
CA LEU A 29 -14.98 14.31 11.61
C LEU A 29 -14.69 12.82 11.49
N PHE A 30 -14.40 12.19 12.62
CA PHE A 30 -14.20 10.76 12.71
C PHE A 30 -15.43 10.13 13.35
N GLY A 31 -16.10 9.24 12.59
CA GLY A 31 -17.24 8.45 13.06
C GLY A 31 -16.90 6.97 13.09
N ARG A 32 -17.27 6.26 14.17
CA ARG A 32 -17.20 4.80 14.24
C ARG A 32 -18.51 4.23 13.75
N GLY A 33 -18.48 3.47 12.66
CA GLY A 33 -19.68 2.80 12.15
C GLY A 33 -20.18 1.72 13.12
N GLY A 34 -21.50 1.54 13.18
CA GLY A 34 -22.11 0.42 13.91
C GLY A 34 -23.32 0.76 14.79
N ASN A 35 -23.51 1.99 15.27
CA ASN A 35 -24.69 2.39 16.02
C ASN A 35 -25.14 3.81 15.62
N ALA A 36 -26.46 4.00 15.54
CA ALA A 36 -27.08 5.29 15.22
C ALA A 36 -26.80 6.43 16.23
N SER A 37 -25.99 6.18 17.26
CA SER A 37 -25.56 7.13 18.29
C SER A 37 -24.05 7.36 18.27
N ALA A 38 -23.35 7.03 17.19
CA ALA A 38 -21.94 7.30 17.08
C ALA A 38 -21.73 8.82 17.08
N SER A 39 -21.15 9.35 18.16
CA SER A 39 -20.72 10.73 18.22
C SER A 39 -19.60 10.94 17.19
N GLU A 40 -19.79 11.91 16.32
CA GLU A 40 -18.73 12.38 15.46
C GLU A 40 -17.72 13.16 16.33
N GLU A 41 -16.47 12.74 16.27
CA GLU A 41 -15.36 13.37 16.99
C GLU A 41 -14.55 14.23 16.03
N ALA A 42 -14.08 15.38 16.48
CA ALA A 42 -13.18 16.20 15.68
C ALA A 42 -11.87 15.44 15.45
N ALA A 43 -11.41 15.41 14.20
CA ALA A 43 -10.26 14.65 13.81
C ALA A 43 -9.33 15.41 12.86
N VAL A 44 -8.12 14.91 12.71
CA VAL A 44 -7.15 15.39 11.72
C VAL A 44 -6.69 14.20 10.88
N THR A 45 -6.71 14.36 9.57
CA THR A 45 -6.22 13.33 8.66
C THR A 45 -4.77 13.62 8.26
N LEU A 46 -3.87 12.69 8.56
CA LEU A 46 -2.51 12.71 8.09
C LEU A 46 -2.34 11.75 6.91
N SER A 47 -2.06 12.30 5.73
CA SER A 47 -1.82 11.50 4.52
C SER A 47 -0.32 11.37 4.26
N LEU A 48 0.13 10.12 4.13
CA LEU A 48 1.52 9.77 3.84
C LEU A 48 1.61 9.10 2.47
N ALA A 49 2.43 9.64 1.58
CA ALA A 49 2.65 9.08 0.24
C ALA A 49 4.06 8.51 0.12
N LYS A 50 4.18 7.34 -0.48
CA LYS A 50 5.48 6.75 -0.79
C LYS A 50 6.16 7.49 -1.95
N ARG A 51 7.49 7.52 -1.96
CA ARG A 51 8.26 7.99 -3.11
C ARG A 51 8.15 7.00 -4.27
N PRO A 52 8.29 7.47 -5.52
CA PRO A 52 8.42 6.56 -6.66
C PRO A 52 9.54 5.54 -6.42
N GLY A 53 9.31 4.27 -6.78
CA GLY A 53 10.26 3.18 -6.59
C GLY A 53 10.28 2.57 -5.17
N ALA A 54 9.73 3.21 -4.13
CA ALA A 54 9.68 2.61 -2.81
C ALA A 54 8.60 1.52 -2.71
N ASN A 55 8.88 0.49 -1.91
CA ASN A 55 7.89 -0.55 -1.61
C ASN A 55 6.82 0.00 -0.65
N ALA A 56 5.55 -0.18 -0.98
CA ALA A 56 4.44 0.32 -0.18
C ALA A 56 4.33 -0.39 1.19
N VAL A 57 4.57 -1.69 1.23
CA VAL A 57 4.51 -2.51 2.45
C VAL A 57 5.57 -2.06 3.46
N ASP A 58 6.81 -1.89 3.00
CA ASP A 58 7.93 -1.48 3.85
C ASP A 58 7.71 -0.08 4.41
N VAL A 59 7.21 0.85 3.56
CA VAL A 59 6.92 2.23 3.98
C VAL A 59 5.82 2.25 5.04
N VAL A 60 4.71 1.52 4.84
CA VAL A 60 3.62 1.46 5.82
C VAL A 60 4.08 0.84 7.13
N THR A 61 4.82 -0.27 7.08
CA THR A 61 5.38 -0.93 8.28
C THR A 61 6.26 0.03 9.07
N ALA A 62 7.15 0.75 8.39
CA ALA A 62 8.04 1.71 9.04
C ALA A 62 7.26 2.90 9.65
N VAL A 63 6.21 3.37 8.96
CA VAL A 63 5.35 4.46 9.44
C VAL A 63 4.58 4.02 10.69
N LEU A 64 3.95 2.85 10.68
CA LEU A 64 3.20 2.33 11.83
C LEU A 64 4.11 2.13 13.04
N ALA A 65 5.28 1.54 12.86
CA ALA A 65 6.28 1.39 13.92
C ALA A 65 6.72 2.75 14.48
N LYS A 66 6.86 3.78 13.62
CA LYS A 66 7.19 5.12 14.05
C LYS A 66 6.07 5.78 14.85
N ILE A 67 4.82 5.61 14.44
CA ILE A 67 3.64 6.11 15.16
C ILE A 67 3.58 5.47 16.54
N ASP A 68 3.77 4.15 16.65
CA ASP A 68 3.74 3.46 17.93
C ASP A 68 4.86 3.93 18.87
N ALA A 69 6.04 4.18 18.34
CA ALA A 69 7.15 4.74 19.12
C ALA A 69 6.90 6.18 19.62
N LEU A 70 6.02 6.92 18.95
CA LEU A 70 5.67 8.30 19.32
C LEU A 70 4.50 8.39 20.30
N ARG A 71 3.76 7.29 20.50
CA ARG A 71 2.67 7.23 21.48
C ARG A 71 3.20 7.46 22.90
N GLY A 72 2.53 8.33 23.65
CA GLY A 72 2.90 8.68 25.02
C GLY A 72 4.08 9.65 25.14
N THR A 73 4.76 9.96 24.03
CA THR A 73 5.84 10.97 24.01
C THR A 73 5.42 12.23 23.24
N LEU A 74 5.23 12.09 21.94
CA LEU A 74 4.82 13.20 21.07
C LEU A 74 3.31 13.19 20.84
N ILE A 75 2.70 12.01 20.79
CA ILE A 75 1.25 11.84 20.68
C ILE A 75 0.70 11.64 22.09
N PRO A 76 -0.07 12.61 22.62
CA PRO A 76 -0.70 12.49 23.94
C PRO A 76 -1.59 11.25 24.06
N ALA A 77 -1.74 10.74 25.27
CA ALA A 77 -2.50 9.50 25.52
C ALA A 77 -4.02 9.63 25.26
N ASP A 78 -4.54 10.83 25.26
CA ASP A 78 -5.93 11.18 24.98
C ASP A 78 -6.24 11.28 23.47
N ILE A 79 -5.21 11.26 22.61
CA ILE A 79 -5.39 11.28 21.15
C ILE A 79 -5.43 9.85 20.60
N GLY A 80 -6.60 9.45 20.08
CA GLY A 80 -6.77 8.21 19.36
C GLY A 80 -6.15 8.28 17.96
N VAL A 81 -5.33 7.28 17.59
CA VAL A 81 -4.78 7.15 16.24
C VAL A 81 -5.42 5.94 15.57
N SER A 82 -6.11 6.17 14.45
CA SER A 82 -6.78 5.15 13.66
C SER A 82 -6.27 5.16 12.23
N VAL A 83 -5.95 3.98 11.69
CA VAL A 83 -5.57 3.82 10.29
C VAL A 83 -6.85 3.64 9.48
N THR A 84 -7.21 4.67 8.71
CA THR A 84 -8.42 4.64 7.88
C THR A 84 -8.17 4.04 6.49
N ARG A 85 -6.93 4.07 6.02
CA ARG A 85 -6.56 3.51 4.72
C ARG A 85 -5.11 3.04 4.74
N ASP A 86 -4.92 1.75 4.43
CA ASP A 86 -3.63 1.10 4.30
C ASP A 86 -3.49 0.46 2.91
N TYR A 87 -2.71 1.12 2.06
CA TYR A 87 -2.41 0.59 0.73
C TYR A 87 -1.31 -0.48 0.76
N GLY A 88 -0.47 -0.54 1.80
CA GLY A 88 0.54 -1.58 1.97
C GLY A 88 -0.12 -2.93 2.23
N ALA A 89 -1.04 -3.00 3.19
CA ALA A 89 -1.81 -4.21 3.49
C ALA A 89 -2.63 -4.66 2.26
N THR A 90 -3.32 -3.73 1.57
CA THR A 90 -4.06 -4.05 0.35
C THR A 90 -3.15 -4.58 -0.76
N ALA A 91 -1.94 -4.03 -0.91
CA ALA A 91 -0.99 -4.50 -1.92
C ALA A 91 -0.47 -5.91 -1.61
N SER A 92 -0.16 -6.20 -0.34
CA SER A 92 0.26 -7.54 0.11
C SER A 92 -0.84 -8.56 -0.12
N GLU A 93 -2.06 -8.30 0.36
CA GLU A 93 -3.22 -9.19 0.19
C GLU A 93 -3.47 -9.53 -1.28
N LYS A 94 -3.44 -8.52 -2.16
CA LYS A 94 -3.63 -8.75 -3.61
C LYS A 94 -2.48 -9.48 -4.28
N SER A 95 -1.26 -9.33 -3.78
CA SER A 95 -0.12 -10.10 -4.26
C SER A 95 -0.24 -11.57 -3.86
N ASP A 96 -0.61 -11.85 -2.61
CA ASP A 96 -0.79 -13.21 -2.11
C ASP A 96 -1.95 -13.93 -2.82
N GLU A 97 -3.06 -13.23 -3.04
CA GLU A 97 -4.21 -13.73 -3.80
C GLU A 97 -3.81 -14.11 -5.24
N LEU A 98 -3.04 -13.25 -5.91
CA LEU A 98 -2.55 -13.52 -7.27
C LEU A 98 -1.58 -14.71 -7.31
N LEU A 99 -0.67 -14.82 -6.34
CA LEU A 99 0.24 -15.97 -6.23
C LEU A 99 -0.52 -17.28 -5.98
N LEU A 100 -1.55 -17.25 -5.15
CA LEU A 100 -2.41 -18.41 -4.92
C LEU A 100 -3.15 -18.82 -6.19
N HIS A 101 -3.77 -17.88 -6.91
CA HIS A 101 -4.47 -18.17 -8.16
C HIS A 101 -3.50 -18.69 -9.24
N MET A 102 -2.28 -18.16 -9.28
CA MET A 102 -1.22 -18.67 -10.15
C MET A 102 -0.87 -20.13 -9.82
N GLY A 103 -0.72 -20.46 -8.53
CA GLY A 103 -0.49 -21.85 -8.10
C GLY A 103 -1.62 -22.80 -8.50
N ILE A 104 -2.88 -22.35 -8.33
CA ILE A 104 -4.06 -23.12 -8.75
C ILE A 104 -4.07 -23.33 -10.28
N ALA A 105 -3.74 -22.30 -11.06
CA ALA A 105 -3.67 -22.38 -12.51
C ALA A 105 -2.59 -23.37 -12.96
N VAL A 106 -1.38 -23.28 -12.40
CA VAL A 106 -0.27 -24.22 -12.69
C VAL A 106 -0.67 -25.65 -12.37
N PHE A 107 -1.28 -25.88 -11.22
CA PHE A 107 -1.77 -27.20 -10.82
C PHE A 107 -2.86 -27.70 -11.77
N GLY A 108 -3.82 -26.85 -12.15
CA GLY A 108 -4.88 -27.20 -13.10
C GLY A 108 -4.33 -27.60 -14.47
N VAL A 109 -3.35 -26.86 -14.97
CA VAL A 109 -2.66 -27.21 -16.23
C VAL A 109 -1.91 -28.54 -16.10
N ALA A 110 -1.20 -28.77 -14.99
CA ALA A 110 -0.50 -30.02 -14.75
C ALA A 110 -1.46 -31.25 -14.74
N VAL A 111 -2.64 -31.07 -14.13
CA VAL A 111 -3.69 -32.14 -14.14
C VAL A 111 -4.23 -32.39 -15.55
N LEU A 112 -4.48 -31.33 -16.33
CA LEU A 112 -4.90 -31.47 -17.73
C LEU A 112 -3.87 -32.25 -18.56
N ILE A 113 -2.60 -31.87 -18.45
CA ILE A 113 -1.51 -32.56 -19.15
C ILE A 113 -1.40 -34.01 -18.67
N LEU A 114 -1.55 -34.28 -17.39
CA LEU A 114 -1.55 -35.65 -16.85
C LEU A 114 -2.64 -36.50 -17.49
N LEU A 115 -3.84 -35.94 -17.70
CA LEU A 115 -4.97 -36.67 -18.26
C LEU A 115 -4.84 -36.93 -19.75
N PHE A 116 -4.27 -35.99 -20.52
CA PHE A 116 -4.22 -36.08 -22.00
C PHE A 116 -2.90 -36.61 -22.54
N LEU A 117 -1.76 -36.23 -21.91
CA LEU A 117 -0.42 -36.56 -22.40
C LEU A 117 0.29 -37.62 -21.57
N GLY A 118 -0.04 -37.68 -20.27
CA GLY A 118 0.54 -38.66 -19.37
C GLY A 118 1.35 -38.05 -18.22
N TRP A 119 1.85 -38.91 -17.34
CA TRP A 119 2.47 -38.46 -16.10
C TRP A 119 3.88 -37.87 -16.29
N ARG A 120 4.61 -38.31 -17.31
CA ARG A 120 5.98 -37.84 -17.58
C ARG A 120 5.99 -36.40 -18.02
N GLU A 121 5.14 -36.07 -18.96
CA GLU A 121 4.95 -34.74 -19.52
C GLU A 121 4.41 -33.77 -18.44
N SER A 122 3.48 -34.24 -17.62
CA SER A 122 2.95 -33.49 -16.51
C SER A 122 4.03 -33.08 -15.48
N ILE A 123 4.96 -33.98 -15.14
CA ILE A 123 6.06 -33.70 -14.23
C ILE A 123 7.00 -32.64 -14.81
N VAL A 124 7.32 -32.74 -16.10
CA VAL A 124 8.20 -31.75 -16.76
C VAL A 124 7.59 -30.37 -16.68
N VAL A 125 6.32 -30.20 -17.00
CA VAL A 125 5.63 -28.92 -16.94
C VAL A 125 5.49 -28.41 -15.49
N LEU A 126 5.16 -29.31 -14.56
CA LEU A 126 5.05 -28.98 -13.14
C LEU A 126 6.37 -28.47 -12.53
N LEU A 127 7.52 -28.91 -13.05
CA LEU A 127 8.83 -28.43 -12.65
C LEU A 127 9.26 -27.18 -13.44
N ALA A 128 9.01 -27.15 -14.73
CA ALA A 128 9.45 -26.07 -15.61
C ALA A 128 8.83 -24.70 -15.21
N ILE A 129 7.53 -24.68 -14.91
CA ILE A 129 6.83 -23.44 -14.58
C ILE A 129 7.38 -22.81 -13.30
N PRO A 130 7.46 -23.48 -12.14
CA PRO A 130 8.00 -22.87 -10.92
C PRO A 130 9.47 -22.47 -11.05
N VAL A 131 10.28 -23.23 -11.77
CA VAL A 131 11.70 -22.92 -12.01
C VAL A 131 11.84 -21.62 -12.82
N THR A 132 11.08 -21.48 -13.88
CA THR A 132 11.12 -20.26 -14.73
C THR A 132 10.60 -19.05 -13.98
N LEU A 133 9.51 -19.22 -13.20
CA LEU A 133 9.01 -18.18 -12.33
C LEU A 133 10.05 -17.77 -11.27
N GLY A 134 10.65 -18.75 -10.61
CA GLY A 134 11.69 -18.50 -9.61
C GLY A 134 12.88 -17.78 -10.21
N LEU A 135 13.32 -18.13 -11.42
CA LEU A 135 14.38 -17.44 -12.13
C LEU A 135 14.00 -16.00 -12.47
N THR A 136 12.78 -15.78 -12.95
CA THR A 136 12.28 -14.43 -13.26
C THR A 136 12.20 -13.56 -12.03
N LEU A 137 11.69 -14.10 -10.92
CA LEU A 137 11.63 -13.39 -9.62
C LEU A 137 13.03 -13.09 -9.08
N LEU A 138 13.99 -14.02 -9.25
CA LEU A 138 15.39 -13.81 -8.89
C LEU A 138 16.00 -12.65 -9.68
N VAL A 139 15.76 -12.60 -11.00
CA VAL A 139 16.21 -11.48 -11.85
C VAL A 139 15.58 -10.17 -11.38
N PHE A 140 14.29 -10.15 -11.08
CA PHE A 140 13.61 -8.96 -10.54
C PHE A 140 14.25 -8.50 -9.22
N TYR A 141 14.55 -9.44 -8.33
CA TYR A 141 15.20 -9.15 -7.06
C TYR A 141 16.61 -8.56 -7.25
N LEU A 142 17.43 -9.15 -8.14
CA LEU A 142 18.79 -8.69 -8.43
C LEU A 142 18.83 -7.29 -9.07
N TYR A 143 17.84 -6.97 -9.90
CA TYR A 143 17.74 -5.65 -10.53
C TYR A 143 16.98 -4.62 -9.67
N GLY A 144 16.52 -4.98 -8.49
CA GLY A 144 15.80 -4.09 -7.59
C GLY A 144 14.41 -3.70 -8.07
N TYR A 145 13.80 -4.51 -8.95
CA TYR A 145 12.41 -4.29 -9.35
C TYR A 145 11.44 -4.65 -8.22
N THR A 146 10.44 -3.81 -8.02
CA THR A 146 9.37 -4.09 -7.07
C THR A 146 8.27 -4.90 -7.74
N LEU A 147 7.78 -5.93 -7.05
CA LEU A 147 6.58 -6.64 -7.46
C LEU A 147 5.38 -5.70 -7.31
N ASN A 148 4.68 -5.49 -8.40
CA ASN A 148 3.45 -4.71 -8.44
C ASN A 148 2.39 -5.46 -9.23
N ARG A 149 1.15 -4.96 -9.24
CA ARG A 149 0.03 -5.59 -9.95
C ARG A 149 0.34 -5.86 -11.42
N ILE A 150 1.04 -4.94 -12.09
CA ILE A 150 1.36 -5.05 -13.53
C ILE A 150 2.39 -6.14 -13.77
N THR A 151 3.46 -6.20 -12.95
CA THR A 151 4.50 -7.24 -13.07
C THR A 151 3.97 -8.63 -12.75
N LEU A 152 3.07 -8.75 -11.75
CA LEU A 152 2.41 -10.02 -11.43
C LEU A 152 1.47 -10.46 -12.55
N PHE A 153 0.71 -9.54 -13.14
CA PHE A 153 -0.15 -9.84 -14.27
C PHE A 153 0.67 -10.30 -15.50
N ALA A 154 1.79 -9.64 -15.79
CA ALA A 154 2.71 -10.03 -16.85
C ALA A 154 3.31 -11.41 -16.60
N LEU A 155 3.63 -11.76 -15.34
CA LEU A 155 4.09 -13.12 -14.97
C LEU A 155 3.03 -14.19 -15.24
N ILE A 156 1.79 -13.95 -14.83
CA ILE A 156 0.66 -14.86 -15.09
C ILE A 156 0.46 -15.07 -16.59
N PHE A 157 0.50 -13.99 -17.36
CA PHE A 157 0.37 -14.05 -18.82
C PHE A 157 1.51 -14.83 -19.46
N SER A 158 2.75 -14.64 -18.97
CA SER A 158 3.94 -15.36 -19.46
C SER A 158 3.88 -16.87 -19.19
N ILE A 159 3.20 -17.31 -18.12
CA ILE A 159 2.99 -18.74 -17.83
C ILE A 159 2.19 -19.40 -18.95
N GLY A 160 1.15 -18.73 -19.46
CA GLY A 160 0.35 -19.26 -20.55
C GLY A 160 1.21 -19.56 -21.79
N ILE A 161 2.10 -18.65 -22.16
CA ILE A 161 3.03 -18.81 -23.30
C ILE A 161 4.04 -19.94 -23.03
N LEU A 162 4.54 -20.01 -21.78
CA LEU A 162 5.57 -20.99 -21.39
C LEU A 162 5.03 -22.43 -21.39
N VAL A 163 3.76 -22.60 -21.05
CA VAL A 163 3.08 -23.92 -21.10
C VAL A 163 2.96 -24.41 -22.52
N ASP A 164 2.64 -23.53 -23.48
CA ASP A 164 2.55 -23.88 -24.90
C ASP A 164 3.90 -24.37 -25.44
N ASP A 165 5.00 -23.71 -25.12
CA ASP A 165 6.35 -24.14 -25.54
C ASP A 165 6.75 -25.49 -24.94
N ALA A 166 6.40 -25.77 -23.70
CA ALA A 166 6.73 -27.00 -23.00
C ALA A 166 5.90 -28.21 -23.51
N THR A 167 4.77 -27.95 -24.18
CA THR A 167 3.89 -29.03 -24.72
C THR A 167 4.17 -29.35 -26.18
N VAL A 168 4.89 -28.51 -26.91
CA VAL A 168 5.20 -28.66 -28.34
C VAL A 168 6.55 -29.37 -28.57
N THR A 169 7.41 -29.50 -27.59
CA THR A 169 8.71 -30.16 -27.65
C THR A 169 8.64 -31.61 -27.20
#